data_34562169ea6596ec0669cc3c69da2c54
#
_entry.id   34562169ea6596ec0669cc3c69da2c54
#
_cell.length_a   1.000
_cell.length_b   1.000
_cell.length_c   1.000
_cell.angle_alpha   90.00
_cell.angle_beta   90.00
_cell.angle_gamma   90.00
#
_symmetry.space_group_name_H-M   'P 1'
#
loop_
_entity.id
_entity.type
_entity.pdbx_description
1 polymer ?
#
loop_
_entity_poly.entity_id
_entity_poly.type
_entity_poly.pdbx_seq_one_letter_code
_entity_poly.pdbx_strand_id
1 'polypeptide(L)'
;MTAAAPLALHGAAARAREGFPLVRSEDEWRRLLSPAQYDVLRRKGTERAFTSPLLNEHRKGIFACAGCDLGLFDAGTKFESGTGWPSFWQPLPEAVGTETDNSYFMIRTEVHCSRCGGHLGHVFDDGPPPTGLRYCMNGVAMTFHPA
;
A
#
# COMPACT_ATOMS: atom_id res chain seq x y z
N MET A 1 6.82 -5.79 -31.10
CA MET A 1 6.80 -6.08 -30.54
C MET A 1 6.47 -6.87 -30.06
N THR A 2 6.31 -7.33 -30.27
CA THR A 2 5.97 -7.97 -29.91
C THR A 2 6.11 -8.62 -28.92
N ALA A 3 6.49 -8.88 -28.47
CA ALA A 3 6.68 -9.52 -27.24
C ALA A 3 5.58 -9.35 -26.28
N ALA A 4 4.51 -8.98 -26.79
CA ALA A 4 3.35 -8.73 -25.99
C ALA A 4 2.83 -9.99 -25.34
N ALA A 5 2.97 -11.13 -26.00
CA ALA A 5 2.39 -12.36 -25.48
C ALA A 5 2.95 -12.74 -24.12
N PRO A 6 4.26 -12.72 -23.92
CA PRO A 6 4.79 -12.99 -22.58
C PRO A 6 4.28 -12.02 -21.53
N LEU A 7 4.12 -10.75 -21.91
CA LEU A 7 3.60 -9.77 -20.98
C LEU A 7 2.18 -10.09 -20.55
N ALA A 8 1.39 -10.59 -21.49
CA ALA A 8 0.02 -10.96 -21.16
C ALA A 8 -0.03 -12.05 -20.10
N LEU A 9 0.96 -12.92 -20.07
CA LEU A 9 1.00 -14.00 -19.08
C LEU A 9 1.29 -13.53 -17.68
N HIS A 10 1.78 -12.33 -17.53
CA HIS A 10 2.02 -11.77 -16.20
C HIS A 10 0.75 -11.25 -15.56
N GLY A 11 -0.35 -11.36 -16.27
CA GLY A 11 -1.65 -11.14 -15.70
C GLY A 11 -2.08 -9.70 -15.61
N ALA A 12 -3.29 -9.54 -15.14
CA ALA A 12 -3.91 -8.24 -15.03
C ALA A 12 -3.19 -7.33 -14.04
N ALA A 13 -2.55 -7.90 -13.01
CA ALA A 13 -1.85 -7.09 -12.02
C ALA A 13 -0.70 -6.29 -12.64
N ALA A 14 0.08 -6.90 -13.53
CA ALA A 14 1.18 -6.21 -14.18
C ALA A 14 0.67 -5.08 -15.07
N ARG A 15 -0.38 -5.35 -15.83
CA ARG A 15 -0.96 -4.33 -16.71
C ARG A 15 -1.58 -3.17 -15.91
N ALA A 16 -2.24 -3.48 -14.80
CA ALA A 16 -2.83 -2.43 -13.96
C ALA A 16 -1.75 -1.48 -13.45
N ARG A 17 -0.60 -2.03 -13.08
CA ARG A 17 0.49 -1.20 -12.56
C ARG A 17 1.19 -0.41 -13.64
N GLU A 18 1.12 -0.84 -14.89
CA GLU A 18 1.72 -0.11 -15.99
C GLU A 18 1.00 1.20 -16.29
N GLY A 19 -0.23 1.36 -15.82
CA GLY A 19 -0.97 2.59 -16.01
C GLY A 19 -0.63 3.71 -15.05
N PHE A 20 0.30 3.49 -14.13
CA PHE A 20 0.65 4.48 -13.12
C PHE A 20 1.77 5.40 -13.61
N PRO A 21 1.88 6.62 -13.04
CA PRO A 21 2.92 7.57 -13.46
C PRO A 21 4.34 7.05 -13.34
N LEU A 22 4.60 6.19 -12.36
CA LEU A 22 5.93 5.62 -12.17
C LEU A 22 5.86 4.13 -12.41
N VAL A 23 6.63 3.66 -13.40
CA VAL A 23 6.68 2.25 -13.77
C VAL A 23 8.13 1.78 -13.73
N ARG A 24 8.37 0.64 -13.11
CA ARG A 24 9.69 0.00 -13.07
C ARG A 24 9.53 -1.47 -13.41
N SER A 25 10.59 -2.08 -13.93
CA SER A 25 10.60 -3.51 -14.19
C SER A 25 10.61 -4.29 -12.88
N GLU A 26 10.22 -5.56 -12.94
CA GLU A 26 10.29 -6.43 -11.77
C GLU A 26 11.71 -6.50 -11.21
N ASP A 27 12.70 -6.59 -12.10
CA ASP A 27 14.09 -6.66 -11.66
C ASP A 27 14.52 -5.40 -10.93
N GLU A 28 14.08 -4.24 -11.41
CA GLU A 28 14.37 -2.99 -10.69
C GLU A 28 13.74 -2.95 -9.32
N TRP A 29 12.47 -3.37 -9.22
CA TRP A 29 11.80 -3.41 -7.93
C TRP A 29 12.53 -4.34 -6.97
N ARG A 30 12.99 -5.49 -7.44
CA ARG A 30 13.72 -6.43 -6.60
C ARG A 30 15.04 -5.88 -6.10
N ARG A 31 15.69 -5.04 -6.89
CA ARG A 31 16.93 -4.40 -6.47
C ARG A 31 16.71 -3.28 -5.45
N LEU A 32 15.60 -2.57 -5.60
CA LEU A 32 15.33 -1.39 -4.77
C LEU A 32 14.67 -1.73 -3.44
N LEU A 33 13.92 -2.82 -3.39
CA LEU A 33 13.11 -3.17 -2.24
C LEU A 33 13.70 -4.38 -1.52
N SER A 34 13.47 -4.45 -0.20
CA SER A 34 13.75 -5.67 0.52
C SER A 34 12.77 -6.76 0.05
N PRO A 35 13.07 -8.04 0.29
CA PRO A 35 12.13 -9.11 -0.08
C PRO A 35 10.74 -8.91 0.53
N ALA A 36 10.66 -8.46 1.78
CA ALA A 36 9.36 -8.24 2.42
C ALA A 36 8.61 -7.08 1.79
N GLN A 37 9.32 -5.98 1.48
CA GLN A 37 8.70 -4.84 0.78
C GLN A 37 8.22 -5.24 -0.60
N TYR A 38 9.03 -5.99 -1.33
CA TYR A 38 8.66 -6.44 -2.67
C TYR A 38 7.41 -7.32 -2.63
N ASP A 39 7.37 -8.25 -1.68
CA ASP A 39 6.24 -9.16 -1.56
C ASP A 39 4.92 -8.40 -1.35
N VAL A 40 4.92 -7.41 -0.48
CA VAL A 40 3.70 -6.64 -0.21
C VAL A 40 3.39 -5.68 -1.36
N LEU A 41 4.35 -4.83 -1.74
CA LEU A 41 4.10 -3.77 -2.70
C LEU A 41 3.83 -4.28 -4.11
N ARG A 42 4.54 -5.31 -4.54
CA ARG A 42 4.49 -5.74 -5.94
C ARG A 42 3.77 -7.06 -6.14
N ARG A 43 3.61 -7.86 -5.09
CA ARG A 43 2.94 -9.15 -5.19
C ARG A 43 1.68 -9.24 -4.34
N LYS A 44 1.24 -8.11 -3.78
CA LYS A 44 0.02 -8.01 -2.97
C LYS A 44 0.03 -8.92 -1.75
N GLY A 45 1.20 -9.10 -1.16
CA GLY A 45 1.31 -9.86 0.08
C GLY A 45 0.78 -9.07 1.26
N THR A 46 0.70 -9.73 2.40
CA THR A 46 0.28 -9.13 3.66
C THR A 46 1.32 -9.43 4.72
N GLU A 47 1.78 -8.41 5.42
CA GLU A 47 2.70 -8.64 6.53
C GLU A 47 1.96 -9.30 7.69
N ARG A 48 2.70 -9.98 8.55
CA ARG A 48 2.11 -10.59 9.74
C ARG A 48 1.70 -9.48 10.72
N ALA A 49 0.52 -9.64 11.33
CA ALA A 49 0.02 -8.66 12.29
C ALA A 49 0.99 -8.49 13.46
N PHE A 50 1.08 -7.27 13.98
CA PHE A 50 1.90 -6.91 15.14
C PHE A 50 3.41 -7.03 14.91
N THR A 51 3.87 -7.01 13.65
CA THR A 51 5.30 -7.11 13.36
C THR A 51 5.93 -5.80 12.90
N SER A 52 5.15 -4.82 12.45
CA SER A 52 5.72 -3.60 11.92
C SER A 52 6.17 -2.65 13.03
N PRO A 53 7.41 -2.12 12.95
CA PRO A 53 7.82 -1.06 13.88
C PRO A 53 6.94 0.18 13.77
N LEU A 54 6.31 0.41 12.59
CA LEU A 54 5.46 1.58 12.41
C LEU A 54 4.15 1.49 13.18
N LEU A 55 3.81 0.31 13.67
CA LEU A 55 2.62 0.16 14.50
C LEU A 55 2.67 1.09 15.70
N ASN A 56 3.84 1.26 16.30
CA ASN A 56 4.03 2.09 17.48
C ASN A 56 4.63 3.47 17.15
N GLU A 57 4.57 3.89 15.89
CA GLU A 57 5.09 5.19 15.51
C GLU A 57 4.05 6.27 15.82
N HIS A 58 4.37 7.17 16.75
CA HIS A 58 3.44 8.20 17.23
C HIS A 58 3.93 9.62 17.02
N ARG A 59 5.12 9.80 16.45
CA ARG A 59 5.63 11.14 16.18
C ARG A 59 4.86 11.80 15.05
N LYS A 60 4.93 13.12 15.00
CA LYS A 60 4.39 13.88 13.87
C LYS A 60 5.25 13.63 12.64
N GLY A 61 4.61 13.54 11.50
CA GLY A 61 5.33 13.30 10.25
C GLY A 61 4.43 12.68 9.21
N ILE A 62 5.07 12.12 8.18
CA ILE A 62 4.39 11.57 7.01
C ILE A 62 4.81 10.12 6.81
N PHE A 63 3.82 9.26 6.58
CA PHE A 63 4.06 7.88 6.17
C PHE A 63 4.05 7.86 4.63
N ALA A 64 5.16 7.46 4.05
CA ALA A 64 5.37 7.49 2.60
C ALA A 64 5.47 6.09 2.02
N CYS A 65 5.26 5.97 0.71
CA CYS A 65 5.37 4.69 0.02
C CYS A 65 6.82 4.22 0.01
N ALA A 66 7.08 3.01 0.47
CA ALA A 66 8.42 2.46 0.46
C ALA A 66 8.96 2.27 -0.96
N GLY A 67 8.07 2.17 -1.95
CA GLY A 67 8.48 1.96 -3.33
C GLY A 67 8.87 3.23 -4.07
N CYS A 68 8.17 4.33 -3.83
CA CYS A 68 8.40 5.56 -4.60
C CYS A 68 8.47 6.83 -3.77
N ASP A 69 8.37 6.70 -2.46
CA ASP A 69 8.49 7.80 -1.50
C ASP A 69 7.39 8.86 -1.60
N LEU A 70 6.27 8.55 -2.25
CA LEU A 70 5.12 9.44 -2.26
C LEU A 70 4.52 9.50 -0.85
N GLY A 71 4.25 10.71 -0.34
CA GLY A 71 3.55 10.85 0.93
C GLY A 71 2.15 10.27 0.85
N LEU A 72 1.80 9.40 1.79
CA LEU A 72 0.53 8.68 1.75
C LEU A 72 -0.42 9.08 2.86
N PHE A 73 0.09 9.17 4.09
CA PHE A 73 -0.74 9.46 5.26
C PHE A 73 -0.02 10.42 6.20
N ASP A 74 -0.77 11.38 6.71
CA ASP A 74 -0.26 12.23 7.78
C ASP A 74 -0.42 11.50 9.12
N ALA A 75 0.59 11.60 9.97
CA ALA A 75 0.55 10.96 11.29
C ALA A 75 -0.65 11.38 12.12
N GLY A 76 -1.20 12.57 11.86
CA GLY A 76 -2.38 13.05 12.57
C GLY A 76 -3.63 12.23 12.30
N THR A 77 -3.65 11.43 11.23
CA THR A 77 -4.79 10.58 10.92
C THR A 77 -4.60 9.13 11.40
N LYS A 78 -3.46 8.82 12.00
CA LYS A 78 -3.19 7.48 12.51
C LYS A 78 -3.96 7.25 13.81
N PHE A 79 -4.51 6.06 13.98
CA PHE A 79 -5.22 5.70 15.21
C PHE A 79 -4.96 4.24 15.58
N GLU A 80 -5.21 3.91 16.84
CA GLU A 80 -5.01 2.56 17.36
C GLU A 80 -6.24 1.73 17.08
N SER A 81 -6.17 0.89 16.06
CA SER A 81 -7.31 0.04 15.69
C SER A 81 -7.34 -1.29 16.42
N GLY A 82 -6.23 -1.70 17.00
CA GLY A 82 -6.14 -2.99 17.68
C GLY A 82 -5.99 -4.16 16.74
N THR A 83 -5.87 -3.92 15.42
CA THR A 83 -5.81 -5.01 14.45
C THR A 83 -4.41 -5.60 14.26
N GLY A 84 -3.38 -4.86 14.66
CA GLY A 84 -2.01 -5.30 14.46
C GLY A 84 -1.34 -4.74 13.21
N TRP A 85 -2.05 -3.88 12.47
CA TRP A 85 -1.52 -3.18 11.32
C TRP A 85 -1.70 -1.68 11.52
N PRO A 86 -0.76 -0.84 11.05
CA PRO A 86 -0.94 0.62 11.11
C PRO A 86 -2.26 1.02 10.44
N SER A 87 -3.02 1.85 11.12
CA SER A 87 -4.35 2.24 10.67
C SER A 87 -4.50 3.75 10.63
N PHE A 88 -5.21 4.24 9.60
CA PHE A 88 -5.41 5.67 9.36
C PHE A 88 -6.86 5.90 8.96
N TRP A 89 -7.41 7.06 9.28
CA TRP A 89 -8.80 7.33 8.91
C TRP A 89 -8.92 8.14 7.61
N GLN A 90 -7.80 8.64 7.07
CA GLN A 90 -7.82 9.40 5.80
C GLN A 90 -6.41 9.47 5.21
N PRO A 91 -6.25 9.26 3.89
CA PRO A 91 -4.97 9.48 3.24
C PRO A 91 -4.76 10.95 2.91
N LEU A 92 -3.54 11.31 2.51
CA LEU A 92 -3.27 12.62 1.94
C LEU A 92 -4.02 12.75 0.60
N PRO A 93 -4.32 13.98 0.15
CA PRO A 93 -5.06 14.16 -1.10
C PRO A 93 -4.38 13.48 -2.27
N GLU A 94 -5.15 12.71 -3.02
CA GLU A 94 -4.72 12.03 -4.25
C GLU A 94 -3.55 11.05 -4.07
N ALA A 95 -3.27 10.66 -2.84
CA ALA A 95 -2.13 9.79 -2.55
C ALA A 95 -2.38 8.32 -2.88
N VAL A 96 -3.61 7.87 -2.77
CA VAL A 96 -3.94 6.46 -2.96
C VAL A 96 -5.08 6.29 -3.93
N GLY A 97 -5.17 5.11 -4.52
CA GLY A 97 -6.32 4.65 -5.28
C GLY A 97 -6.85 3.38 -4.66
N THR A 98 -8.03 2.98 -5.10
CA THR A 98 -8.68 1.77 -4.60
C THR A 98 -9.21 0.92 -5.73
N GLU A 99 -9.36 -0.38 -5.46
CA GLU A 99 -9.94 -1.29 -6.43
C GLU A 99 -10.52 -2.49 -5.69
N THR A 100 -11.54 -3.13 -6.27
CA THR A 100 -12.16 -4.28 -5.66
C THR A 100 -11.20 -5.46 -5.64
N ASP A 101 -11.14 -6.14 -4.51
CA ASP A 101 -10.29 -7.31 -4.31
C ASP A 101 -11.18 -8.48 -3.90
N ASN A 102 -11.26 -9.49 -4.78
CA ASN A 102 -12.11 -10.68 -4.56
C ASN A 102 -11.31 -11.90 -4.08
N SER A 103 -10.07 -11.71 -3.67
CA SER A 103 -9.24 -12.83 -3.23
C SER A 103 -9.77 -13.45 -1.93
N TYR A 104 -9.41 -14.71 -1.70
CA TYR A 104 -9.76 -15.46 -0.49
C TYR A 104 -11.27 -15.56 -0.26
N PHE A 105 -12.06 -15.59 -1.34
CA PHE A 105 -13.52 -15.67 -1.27
C PHE A 105 -14.14 -14.53 -0.45
N MET A 106 -13.47 -13.40 -0.38
CA MET A 106 -13.94 -12.20 0.29
C MET A 106 -14.04 -11.07 -0.73
N ILE A 107 -14.90 -10.10 -0.44
CA ILE A 107 -14.96 -8.89 -1.24
C ILE A 107 -14.43 -7.77 -0.35
N ARG A 108 -13.26 -7.23 -0.71
CA ARG A 108 -12.63 -6.15 0.03
C ARG A 108 -12.25 -5.03 -0.95
N THR A 109 -11.89 -3.88 -0.41
CA THR A 109 -11.41 -2.75 -1.20
C THR A 109 -9.92 -2.60 -0.97
N GLU A 110 -9.14 -2.88 -2.00
CA GLU A 110 -7.69 -2.74 -1.96
C GLU A 110 -7.29 -1.27 -2.04
N VAL A 111 -6.22 -0.90 -1.34
CA VAL A 111 -5.63 0.43 -1.40
C VAL A 111 -4.23 0.32 -1.97
N HIS A 112 -3.91 1.14 -2.96
CA HIS A 112 -2.60 1.15 -3.60
C HIS A 112 -2.07 2.57 -3.75
N CYS A 113 -0.75 2.68 -3.89
CA CYS A 113 -0.09 3.97 -4.11
C CYS A 113 -0.51 4.54 -5.47
N SER A 114 -0.92 5.80 -5.51
CA SER A 114 -1.36 6.41 -6.75
C SER A 114 -0.23 6.65 -7.74
N ARG A 115 1.02 6.69 -7.28
CA ARG A 115 2.16 6.97 -8.16
C ARG A 115 2.74 5.69 -8.77
N CYS A 116 2.99 4.67 -7.98
CA CYS A 116 3.64 3.46 -8.49
C CYS A 116 2.73 2.24 -8.53
N GLY A 117 1.51 2.35 -8.02
CA GLY A 117 0.56 1.25 -8.01
C GLY A 117 0.86 0.18 -6.97
N GLY A 118 1.83 0.40 -6.09
CA GLY A 118 2.18 -0.60 -5.09
C GLY A 118 1.05 -0.88 -4.14
N HIS A 119 0.83 -2.15 -3.82
CA HIS A 119 -0.21 -2.55 -2.88
C HIS A 119 0.15 -2.11 -1.47
N LEU A 120 -0.79 -1.44 -0.80
CA LEU A 120 -0.56 -0.94 0.54
C LEU A 120 -1.38 -1.70 1.59
N GLY A 121 -2.61 -2.02 1.28
CA GLY A 121 -3.50 -2.69 2.22
C GLY A 121 -4.93 -2.64 1.73
N HIS A 122 -5.86 -2.48 2.67
CA HIS A 122 -7.30 -2.45 2.38
C HIS A 122 -7.97 -1.37 3.21
N VAL A 123 -9.11 -0.88 2.75
CA VAL A 123 -9.90 0.08 3.49
C VAL A 123 -11.26 -0.52 3.85
N PHE A 124 -11.70 -0.24 5.07
CA PHE A 124 -12.95 -0.75 5.64
C PHE A 124 -13.77 0.43 6.17
N ASP A 125 -15.08 0.20 6.36
CA ASP A 125 -15.99 1.26 6.80
C ASP A 125 -16.28 1.22 8.29
N ASP A 126 -15.39 0.62 9.07
CA ASP A 126 -15.52 0.49 10.51
C ASP A 126 -14.49 1.35 11.25
N GLY A 127 -14.21 2.51 10.74
CA GLY A 127 -13.23 3.44 11.33
C GLY A 127 -13.86 4.53 12.17
N PRO A 128 -13.01 5.40 12.73
CA PRO A 128 -13.48 6.49 13.61
C PRO A 128 -13.95 7.70 12.80
N PRO A 129 -14.67 8.62 13.48
CA PRO A 129 -14.89 9.92 12.85
C PRO A 129 -13.57 10.60 12.56
N PRO A 130 -13.51 11.53 11.58
CA PRO A 130 -14.65 12.08 10.84
C PRO A 130 -15.07 11.28 9.62
N THR A 131 -14.24 10.37 9.12
CA THR A 131 -14.57 9.67 7.88
C THR A 131 -15.35 8.38 8.08
N GLY A 132 -15.21 7.73 9.22
CA GLY A 132 -15.76 6.40 9.42
C GLY A 132 -14.97 5.32 8.70
N LEU A 133 -13.81 5.66 8.13
CA LEU A 133 -13.00 4.71 7.36
C LEU A 133 -11.78 4.26 8.15
N ARG A 134 -11.38 3.02 7.90
CA ARG A 134 -10.16 2.45 8.47
C ARG A 134 -9.29 1.95 7.32
N TYR A 135 -8.24 2.71 7.02
CA TYR A 135 -7.22 2.31 6.07
C TYR A 135 -6.22 1.45 6.81
N CYS A 136 -6.29 0.15 6.58
CA CYS A 136 -5.46 -0.84 7.27
C CYS A 136 -4.27 -1.15 6.36
N MET A 137 -3.10 -0.60 6.71
CA MET A 137 -1.95 -0.62 5.82
C MET A 137 -0.88 -1.56 6.33
N ASN A 138 -0.14 -2.17 5.40
CA ASN A 138 1.04 -2.95 5.75
C ASN A 138 2.17 -1.98 6.06
N GLY A 139 2.70 -2.03 7.29
CA GLY A 139 3.76 -1.11 7.67
C GLY A 139 5.01 -1.28 6.84
N VAL A 140 5.31 -2.51 6.39
CA VAL A 140 6.50 -2.76 5.56
C VAL A 140 6.41 -2.05 4.21
N ALA A 141 5.20 -1.71 3.76
CA ALA A 141 5.00 -0.98 2.50
C ALA A 141 5.27 0.51 2.63
N MET A 142 5.56 0.99 3.82
CA MET A 142 5.72 2.42 4.08
C MET A 142 7.02 2.72 4.80
N THR A 143 7.45 3.97 4.68
CA THR A 143 8.55 4.53 5.47
C THR A 143 8.01 5.75 6.19
N PHE A 144 8.59 6.05 7.35
CA PHE A 144 8.14 7.21 8.13
C PHE A 144 9.16 8.33 8.07
N HIS A 145 8.69 9.54 7.77
CA HIS A 145 9.51 10.74 7.74
C HIS A 145 9.03 11.67 8.86
N PRO A 146 9.78 11.77 9.96
CA PRO A 146 9.36 12.67 11.05
C PRO A 146 9.39 14.12 10.61
N ALA A 147 8.47 14.89 11.15
CA ALA A 147 8.37 16.32 10.85
C ALA A 147 9.51 17.12 11.48
#